data_e1cba89a7c5743f8a3bdd0fdea087a68
#
_entry.id   e1cba89a7c5743f8a3bdd0fdea087a68
#
_cell.length_a   1.000
_cell.length_b   1.000
_cell.length_c   1.000
_cell.angle_alpha   90.00
_cell.angle_beta   90.00
_cell.angle_gamma   90.00
#
_symmetry.space_group_name_H-M   'P 1'
#
loop_
_entity.id
_entity.type
_entity.pdbx_description
1 polymer ?
#
loop_
_entity_poly.entity_id
_entity_poly.type
_entity_poly.pdbx_seq_one_letter_code
_entity_poly.pdbx_strand_id
1 'polypeptide(L)'
;MSDTPVKTTVLALLRQARTEELDLIADLSESERAATGTSERLSAKDTIAHIAAWRLRHADKLATALRGDTPPRWTDMAVVDALNAEQYPIHAAEPWPAIAAFSERAYATLLAHVEGMSERDLADPERFPALNGDSLWGETLGNGVWHPFTHMIALSWARGDDARMAHLQAAELSAQEGVTRMVEAVGASASERAANEYNLACRYALAGRADSAFTALRQALNLRPELALHARHDDDFTTLREHPEFLALTSGAGDAEIIAAEDARARANAGVAVVIDVREPNEYAEGHVAGALNIPLGSLHQRLAEIPAGQTLVTYCNMRHRGASRCEMAVSLLAGRGYDARALDGGYPGWKQSGYPVEEPES
;
A
#
# COMPACT_ATOMS: atom_id res chain seq x y z
N MET A 1 -4.57 -27.51 17.06
CA MET A 1 -4.59 -26.08 16.82
C MET A 1 -3.21 -25.75 16.27
N SER A 2 -3.12 -25.42 14.99
CA SER A 2 -1.84 -25.11 14.35
C SER A 2 -1.44 -23.70 14.82
N ASP A 3 -0.48 -23.66 15.74
CA ASP A 3 0.23 -22.43 16.08
C ASP A 3 1.06 -22.03 14.86
N THR A 4 0.51 -21.17 14.01
CA THR A 4 1.35 -20.38 13.14
C THR A 4 1.25 -18.93 13.64
N PRO A 5 2.01 -18.56 14.69
CA PRO A 5 1.95 -17.23 15.24
C PRO A 5 2.39 -16.23 14.16
N VAL A 6 1.76 -15.06 14.11
CA VAL A 6 2.14 -13.97 13.20
C VAL A 6 3.62 -13.68 13.30
N LYS A 7 4.14 -13.58 14.51
CA LYS A 7 5.57 -13.35 14.77
C LYS A 7 6.48 -14.38 14.11
N THR A 8 6.15 -15.66 14.19
CA THR A 8 6.95 -16.74 13.58
C THR A 8 6.99 -16.59 12.07
N THR A 9 5.84 -16.30 11.44
CA THR A 9 5.75 -16.09 10.00
C THR A 9 6.52 -14.83 9.57
N VAL A 10 6.33 -13.72 10.27
CA VAL A 10 7.04 -12.47 9.98
C VAL A 10 8.55 -12.65 10.07
N LEU A 11 9.05 -13.28 11.11
CA LEU A 11 10.48 -13.56 11.28
C LEU A 11 11.03 -14.49 10.19
N ALA A 12 10.27 -15.50 9.80
CA ALA A 12 10.68 -16.42 8.73
C ALA A 12 10.78 -15.68 7.39
N LEU A 13 9.82 -14.82 7.06
CA LEU A 13 9.80 -14.03 5.83
C LEU A 13 10.88 -12.95 5.79
N LEU A 14 11.16 -12.28 6.91
CA LEU A 14 12.29 -11.35 7.02
C LEU A 14 13.63 -12.05 6.74
N ARG A 15 13.83 -13.24 7.29
CA ARG A 15 15.05 -14.05 7.06
C ARG A 15 15.14 -14.53 5.62
N GLN A 16 14.02 -14.95 5.02
CA GLN A 16 13.97 -15.33 3.61
C GLN A 16 14.37 -14.15 2.72
N ALA A 17 13.73 -12.98 2.86
CA ALA A 17 14.06 -11.80 2.08
C ALA A 17 15.52 -11.37 2.24
N ARG A 18 16.10 -11.53 3.45
CA ARG A 18 17.52 -11.27 3.69
C ARG A 18 18.42 -12.26 2.98
N THR A 19 18.07 -13.52 2.94
CA THR A 19 18.83 -14.54 2.20
C THR A 19 18.89 -14.20 0.71
N GLU A 20 17.75 -13.87 0.10
CA GLU A 20 17.69 -13.45 -1.31
C GLU A 20 18.54 -12.20 -1.59
N GLU A 21 18.52 -11.24 -0.67
CA GLU A 21 19.36 -10.03 -0.77
C GLU A 21 20.86 -10.35 -0.69
N LEU A 22 21.25 -11.22 0.22
CA LEU A 22 22.66 -11.63 0.36
C LEU A 22 23.15 -12.40 -0.88
N ASP A 23 22.31 -13.25 -1.45
CA ASP A 23 22.61 -13.98 -2.67
C ASP A 23 22.75 -13.01 -3.86
N LEU A 24 21.89 -12.01 -3.96
CA LEU A 24 22.02 -10.95 -4.96
C LEU A 24 23.31 -10.15 -4.76
N ILE A 25 23.63 -9.77 -3.53
CA ILE A 25 24.86 -9.05 -3.18
C ILE A 25 26.11 -9.87 -3.55
N ALA A 26 26.08 -11.19 -3.32
CA ALA A 26 27.22 -12.07 -3.64
C ALA A 26 27.51 -12.07 -5.16
N ASP A 27 26.49 -11.97 -6.00
CA ASP A 27 26.59 -11.97 -7.47
C ASP A 27 27.00 -10.62 -8.06
N LEU A 28 27.08 -9.54 -7.27
CA LEU A 28 27.50 -8.24 -7.77
C LEU A 28 29.00 -8.23 -8.09
N SER A 29 29.36 -7.78 -9.30
CA SER A 29 30.73 -7.51 -9.71
C SER A 29 31.34 -6.33 -8.94
N GLU A 30 32.66 -6.21 -8.95
CA GLU A 30 33.36 -5.06 -8.34
C GLU A 30 32.92 -3.73 -8.98
N SER A 31 32.68 -3.71 -10.28
CA SER A 31 32.20 -2.52 -10.98
C SER A 31 30.78 -2.10 -10.53
N GLU A 32 29.89 -3.05 -10.32
CA GLU A 32 28.53 -2.79 -9.82
C GLU A 32 28.55 -2.30 -8.37
N ARG A 33 29.43 -2.86 -7.55
CA ARG A 33 29.64 -2.43 -6.15
C ARG A 33 30.26 -1.04 -6.05
N ALA A 34 31.02 -0.60 -7.05
CA ALA A 34 31.64 0.72 -7.10
C ALA A 34 30.77 1.79 -7.78
N ALA A 35 29.81 1.38 -8.60
CA ALA A 35 28.99 2.29 -9.39
C ALA A 35 28.09 3.15 -8.49
N THR A 36 27.93 4.41 -8.90
CA THR A 36 26.96 5.34 -8.31
C THR A 36 25.95 5.71 -9.39
N GLY A 37 24.66 5.66 -9.07
CA GLY A 37 23.55 6.03 -9.94
C GLY A 37 23.14 7.48 -9.76
N THR A 38 21.83 7.70 -9.88
CA THR A 38 21.17 8.98 -9.56
C THR A 38 19.97 8.69 -8.66
N SER A 39 19.36 9.71 -8.06
CA SER A 39 18.13 9.56 -7.27
C SER A 39 16.96 8.96 -8.07
N GLU A 40 16.93 9.16 -9.39
CA GLU A 40 15.91 8.62 -10.30
C GLU A 40 16.28 7.22 -10.83
N ARG A 41 17.58 6.89 -10.86
CA ARG A 41 18.07 5.61 -11.36
C ARG A 41 19.21 5.10 -10.48
N LEU A 42 18.83 4.37 -9.45
CA LEU A 42 19.75 3.79 -8.48
C LEU A 42 20.69 2.78 -9.14
N SER A 43 21.97 2.82 -8.77
CA SER A 43 22.91 1.72 -9.03
C SER A 43 22.62 0.52 -8.13
N ALA A 44 23.32 -0.61 -8.34
CA ALA A 44 23.19 -1.74 -7.43
C ALA A 44 23.57 -1.37 -5.98
N LYS A 45 24.66 -0.63 -5.80
CA LYS A 45 25.09 -0.11 -4.49
C LYS A 45 24.03 0.78 -3.85
N ASP A 46 23.47 1.73 -4.62
CA ASP A 46 22.47 2.67 -4.14
C ASP A 46 21.16 1.95 -3.78
N THR A 47 20.79 0.90 -4.53
CA THR A 47 19.63 0.04 -4.26
C THR A 47 19.76 -0.64 -2.90
N ILE A 48 20.92 -1.21 -2.58
CA ILE A 48 21.17 -1.84 -1.28
C ILE A 48 21.14 -0.81 -0.15
N ALA A 49 21.71 0.39 -0.36
CA ALA A 49 21.63 1.48 0.60
C ALA A 49 20.19 1.94 0.84
N HIS A 50 19.40 2.05 -0.22
CA HIS A 50 18.00 2.43 -0.16
C HIS A 50 17.14 1.42 0.63
N ILE A 51 17.28 0.13 0.34
CA ILE A 51 16.62 -0.94 1.11
C ILE A 51 17.00 -0.85 2.59
N ALA A 52 18.29 -0.70 2.90
CA ALA A 52 18.79 -0.61 4.25
C ALA A 52 18.19 0.57 5.03
N ALA A 53 18.10 1.71 4.40
CA ALA A 53 17.59 2.89 5.06
C ALA A 53 16.09 2.83 5.34
N TRP A 54 15.28 2.27 4.44
CA TRP A 54 13.87 2.05 4.72
C TRP A 54 13.64 1.02 5.82
N ARG A 55 14.47 -0.03 5.90
CA ARG A 55 14.45 -0.95 7.04
C ARG A 55 14.75 -0.26 8.36
N LEU A 56 15.75 0.62 8.39
CA LEU A 56 16.11 1.36 9.61
C LEU A 56 15.02 2.34 10.01
N ARG A 57 14.45 3.09 9.06
CA ARG A 57 13.30 3.96 9.31
C ARG A 57 12.12 3.18 9.90
N HIS A 58 11.86 2.00 9.37
CA HIS A 58 10.79 1.15 9.91
C HIS A 58 11.13 0.64 11.31
N ALA A 59 12.36 0.25 11.58
CA ALA A 59 12.80 -0.14 12.92
C ALA A 59 12.62 1.01 13.95
N ASP A 60 12.95 2.24 13.56
CA ASP A 60 12.71 3.43 14.38
C ASP A 60 11.21 3.70 14.62
N LYS A 61 10.36 3.44 13.60
CA LYS A 61 8.92 3.52 13.74
C LYS A 61 8.40 2.50 14.75
N LEU A 62 8.85 1.24 14.67
CA LEU A 62 8.51 0.20 15.64
C LEU A 62 8.94 0.60 17.07
N ALA A 63 10.16 1.09 17.22
CA ALA A 63 10.67 1.56 18.51
C ALA A 63 9.82 2.71 19.07
N THR A 64 9.36 3.62 18.22
CA THR A 64 8.49 4.74 18.60
C THR A 64 7.14 4.25 19.08
N ALA A 65 6.49 3.35 18.34
CA ALA A 65 5.21 2.74 18.73
C ALA A 65 5.31 2.00 20.07
N LEU A 66 6.40 1.23 20.27
CA LEU A 66 6.62 0.48 21.52
C LEU A 66 6.80 1.38 22.75
N ARG A 67 7.33 2.60 22.59
CA ARG A 67 7.40 3.59 23.68
C ARG A 67 6.05 4.23 23.99
N GLY A 68 5.02 4.01 23.16
CA GLY A 68 3.71 4.65 23.30
C GLY A 68 3.63 6.03 22.62
N ASP A 69 4.67 6.42 21.89
CA ASP A 69 4.68 7.64 21.10
C ASP A 69 3.94 7.44 19.78
N THR A 70 3.47 8.53 19.15
CA THR A 70 2.85 8.45 17.82
C THR A 70 3.92 8.24 16.75
N PRO A 71 3.95 7.07 16.07
CA PRO A 71 4.94 6.82 15.05
C PRO A 71 4.66 7.65 13.79
N PRO A 72 5.71 8.01 13.01
CA PRO A 72 5.54 8.74 11.77
C PRO A 72 4.74 7.91 10.75
N ARG A 73 3.94 8.60 9.93
CA ARG A 73 3.16 8.01 8.84
C ARG A 73 3.74 8.46 7.50
N TRP A 74 3.89 7.51 6.59
CA TRP A 74 4.40 7.75 5.24
C TRP A 74 3.34 7.33 4.21
N THR A 75 2.16 7.96 4.30
CA THR A 75 1.02 7.69 3.41
C THR A 75 0.95 8.63 2.21
N ASP A 76 1.71 9.74 2.24
CA ASP A 76 1.80 10.69 1.15
C ASP A 76 3.05 10.43 0.31
N MET A 77 2.88 10.15 -0.97
CA MET A 77 3.99 9.91 -1.90
C MET A 77 4.95 11.10 -1.98
N ALA A 78 4.47 12.34 -1.84
CA ALA A 78 5.34 13.51 -1.82
C ALA A 78 6.28 13.51 -0.61
N VAL A 79 5.83 12.99 0.54
CA VAL A 79 6.67 12.79 1.72
C VAL A 79 7.68 11.67 1.47
N VAL A 80 7.25 10.56 0.89
CA VAL A 80 8.14 9.44 0.53
C VAL A 80 9.21 9.90 -0.47
N ASP A 81 8.85 10.65 -1.50
CA ASP A 81 9.79 11.19 -2.49
C ASP A 81 10.80 12.16 -1.87
N ALA A 82 10.34 13.03 -0.96
CA ALA A 82 11.23 13.93 -0.22
C ALA A 82 12.23 13.16 0.66
N LEU A 83 11.77 12.11 1.36
CA LEU A 83 12.63 11.24 2.17
C LEU A 83 13.65 10.47 1.32
N ASN A 84 13.26 10.01 0.12
CA ASN A 84 14.16 9.37 -0.82
C ASN A 84 15.22 10.34 -1.34
N ALA A 85 14.81 11.56 -1.71
CA ALA A 85 15.70 12.61 -2.18
C ALA A 85 16.70 13.07 -1.11
N GLU A 86 16.28 13.16 0.15
CA GLU A 86 17.15 13.47 1.29
C GLU A 86 18.19 12.37 1.55
N GLN A 87 17.76 11.11 1.43
CA GLN A 87 18.56 9.95 1.78
C GLN A 87 19.64 9.62 0.75
N TYR A 88 19.33 9.76 -0.55
CA TYR A 88 20.22 9.36 -1.64
C TYR A 88 21.63 9.97 -1.48
N PRO A 89 21.82 11.29 -1.30
CA PRO A 89 23.17 11.90 -1.21
C PRO A 89 23.97 11.43 0.01
N ILE A 90 23.33 10.97 1.07
CA ILE A 90 24.00 10.50 2.29
C ILE A 90 24.88 9.29 1.99
N HIS A 91 24.38 8.37 1.17
CA HIS A 91 25.03 7.09 0.90
C HIS A 91 25.70 7.00 -0.48
N ALA A 92 25.37 7.91 -1.41
CA ALA A 92 25.86 7.85 -2.78
C ALA A 92 27.40 7.88 -2.89
N ALA A 93 28.06 8.66 -2.00
CA ALA A 93 29.51 8.78 -1.97
C ALA A 93 30.21 7.71 -1.11
N GLU A 94 29.46 6.88 -0.37
CA GLU A 94 30.07 5.87 0.50
C GLU A 94 30.65 4.69 -0.31
N PRO A 95 31.78 4.14 0.13
CA PRO A 95 32.35 2.94 -0.49
C PRO A 95 31.55 1.71 -0.15
N TRP A 96 31.60 0.70 -1.03
CA TRP A 96 30.85 -0.55 -0.86
C TRP A 96 30.95 -1.19 0.53
N PRO A 97 32.12 -1.31 1.19
CA PRO A 97 32.19 -1.89 2.54
C PRO A 97 31.32 -1.16 3.56
N ALA A 98 31.18 0.16 3.46
CA ALA A 98 30.32 0.96 4.35
C ALA A 98 28.85 0.67 4.08
N ILE A 99 28.43 0.56 2.80
CA ILE A 99 27.07 0.21 2.41
C ILE A 99 26.71 -1.21 2.84
N ALA A 100 27.60 -2.19 2.66
CA ALA A 100 27.39 -3.55 3.10
C ALA A 100 27.22 -3.64 4.64
N ALA A 101 28.06 -2.93 5.38
CA ALA A 101 27.94 -2.83 6.84
C ALA A 101 26.66 -2.09 7.28
N PHE A 102 26.22 -1.08 6.53
CA PHE A 102 24.97 -0.38 6.78
C PHE A 102 23.76 -1.30 6.57
N SER A 103 23.74 -2.05 5.45
CA SER A 103 22.68 -3.04 5.17
C SER A 103 22.58 -4.10 6.27
N GLU A 104 23.71 -4.62 6.74
CA GLU A 104 23.73 -5.59 7.84
C GLU A 104 23.17 -5.01 9.14
N ARG A 105 23.63 -3.82 9.54
CA ARG A 105 23.11 -3.15 10.75
C ARG A 105 21.62 -2.87 10.67
N ALA A 106 21.14 -2.36 9.53
CA ALA A 106 19.73 -2.03 9.34
C ALA A 106 18.83 -3.28 9.46
N TYR A 107 19.24 -4.39 8.82
CA TYR A 107 18.56 -5.68 8.94
C TYR A 107 18.58 -6.20 10.39
N ALA A 108 19.74 -6.23 11.03
CA ALA A 108 19.88 -6.70 12.40
C ALA A 108 19.04 -5.88 13.39
N THR A 109 18.97 -4.56 13.20
CA THR A 109 18.15 -3.67 14.01
C THR A 109 16.66 -3.97 13.85
N LEU A 110 16.18 -4.08 12.61
CA LEU A 110 14.78 -4.44 12.35
C LEU A 110 14.43 -5.80 12.95
N LEU A 111 15.27 -6.81 12.70
CA LEU A 111 15.06 -8.16 13.21
C LEU A 111 15.00 -8.19 14.74
N ALA A 112 15.92 -7.50 15.42
CA ALA A 112 15.95 -7.44 16.89
C ALA A 112 14.69 -6.80 17.48
N HIS A 113 14.15 -5.72 16.84
CA HIS A 113 12.88 -5.14 17.27
C HIS A 113 11.73 -6.14 17.15
N VAL A 114 11.61 -6.82 16.02
CA VAL A 114 10.56 -7.83 15.81
C VAL A 114 10.71 -9.02 16.77
N GLU A 115 11.93 -9.48 17.02
CA GLU A 115 12.21 -10.54 18.01
C GLU A 115 11.84 -10.12 19.44
N GLY A 116 12.00 -8.85 19.79
CA GLY A 116 11.61 -8.29 21.08
C GLY A 116 10.10 -8.07 21.27
N MET A 117 9.32 -8.02 20.17
CA MET A 117 7.86 -7.83 20.23
C MET A 117 7.14 -9.09 20.70
N SER A 118 6.00 -8.88 21.37
CA SER A 118 5.04 -9.96 21.61
C SER A 118 4.19 -10.24 20.38
N GLU A 119 3.54 -11.40 20.35
CA GLU A 119 2.52 -11.72 19.32
C GLU A 119 1.44 -10.63 19.25
N ARG A 120 0.99 -10.16 20.42
CA ARG A 120 -0.01 -9.11 20.52
C ARG A 120 0.46 -7.77 19.92
N ASP A 121 1.71 -7.40 20.09
CA ASP A 121 2.24 -6.16 19.53
C ASP A 121 2.23 -6.19 17.99
N LEU A 122 2.41 -7.36 17.39
CA LEU A 122 2.41 -7.53 15.94
C LEU A 122 1.01 -7.69 15.34
N ALA A 123 0.13 -8.44 16.01
CA ALA A 123 -1.10 -8.94 15.43
C ALA A 123 -2.36 -8.15 15.85
N ASP A 124 -2.36 -7.50 17.00
CA ASP A 124 -3.54 -6.81 17.53
C ASP A 124 -3.67 -5.39 16.91
N PRO A 125 -4.66 -5.15 16.03
CA PRO A 125 -4.84 -3.84 15.39
C PRO A 125 -5.26 -2.73 16.38
N GLU A 126 -5.77 -3.10 17.57
CA GLU A 126 -6.12 -2.15 18.62
C GLU A 126 -4.93 -1.80 19.52
N ARG A 127 -3.83 -2.51 19.39
CA ARG A 127 -2.64 -2.34 20.23
C ARG A 127 -1.98 -0.97 20.07
N PHE A 128 -2.03 -0.42 18.86
CA PHE A 128 -1.46 0.88 18.50
C PHE A 128 -2.50 1.73 17.79
N PRO A 129 -3.35 2.47 18.51
CA PRO A 129 -4.46 3.26 17.92
C PRO A 129 -4.00 4.26 16.84
N ALA A 130 -2.76 4.74 16.91
CA ALA A 130 -2.18 5.63 15.91
C ALA A 130 -2.02 4.99 14.53
N LEU A 131 -2.16 3.66 14.40
CA LEU A 131 -2.11 2.93 13.13
C LEU A 131 -3.48 2.72 12.49
N ASN A 132 -4.57 3.26 13.08
CA ASN A 132 -5.95 3.23 12.55
C ASN A 132 -6.52 1.84 12.26
N GLY A 133 -6.26 0.88 13.12
CA GLY A 133 -6.75 -0.47 12.95
C GLY A 133 -5.89 -1.32 12.01
N ASP A 134 -4.73 -0.83 11.57
CA ASP A 134 -3.73 -1.66 10.92
C ASP A 134 -2.86 -2.35 11.96
N SER A 135 -2.53 -3.60 11.69
CA SER A 135 -1.58 -4.36 12.52
C SER A 135 -0.13 -4.08 12.10
N LEU A 136 0.79 -4.12 13.07
CA LEU A 136 2.22 -3.87 12.76
C LEU A 136 2.86 -4.92 11.85
N TRP A 137 2.33 -6.15 11.80
CA TRP A 137 2.89 -7.18 10.92
C TRP A 137 2.83 -6.78 9.44
N GLY A 138 1.73 -6.15 9.01
CA GLY A 138 1.56 -5.72 7.62
C GLY A 138 2.60 -4.70 7.20
N GLU A 139 2.81 -3.65 8.00
CA GLU A 139 3.84 -2.65 7.74
C GLU A 139 5.26 -3.23 7.84
N THR A 140 5.48 -4.17 8.75
CA THR A 140 6.78 -4.85 8.91
C THR A 140 7.12 -5.68 7.67
N LEU A 141 6.15 -6.40 7.12
CA LEU A 141 6.34 -7.10 5.85
C LEU A 141 6.50 -6.12 4.68
N GLY A 142 5.77 -4.99 4.69
CA GLY A 142 5.92 -3.92 3.70
C GLY A 142 7.37 -3.51 3.52
N ASN A 143 8.01 -3.04 4.58
CA ASN A 143 9.37 -2.51 4.55
C ASN A 143 10.47 -3.58 4.67
N GLY A 144 10.18 -4.72 5.28
CA GLY A 144 11.17 -5.77 5.52
C GLY A 144 11.23 -6.84 4.44
N VAL A 145 10.16 -7.04 3.68
CA VAL A 145 10.00 -8.12 2.69
C VAL A 145 9.62 -7.57 1.31
N TRP A 146 8.45 -6.95 1.17
CA TRP A 146 7.94 -6.55 -0.15
C TRP A 146 8.77 -5.47 -0.83
N HIS A 147 9.12 -4.42 -0.12
CA HIS A 147 9.97 -3.35 -0.63
C HIS A 147 11.36 -3.86 -1.06
N PRO A 148 12.08 -4.68 -0.28
CA PRO A 148 13.27 -5.37 -0.75
C PRO A 148 13.07 -6.20 -2.02
N PHE A 149 12.04 -7.06 -2.10
CA PHE A 149 11.77 -7.84 -3.30
C PHE A 149 11.54 -6.98 -4.53
N THR A 150 10.72 -5.93 -4.42
CA THR A 150 10.47 -4.97 -5.52
C THR A 150 11.79 -4.42 -6.08
N HIS A 151 12.69 -3.96 -5.22
CA HIS A 151 13.97 -3.39 -5.64
C HIS A 151 14.95 -4.43 -6.17
N MET A 152 14.98 -5.63 -5.61
CA MET A 152 15.83 -6.72 -6.10
C MET A 152 15.38 -7.23 -7.48
N ILE A 153 14.08 -7.35 -7.70
CA ILE A 153 13.48 -7.71 -8.99
C ILE A 153 13.81 -6.64 -10.04
N ALA A 154 13.60 -5.35 -9.71
CA ALA A 154 13.91 -4.24 -10.59
C ALA A 154 15.41 -4.16 -10.93
N LEU A 155 16.28 -4.41 -9.96
CA LEU A 155 17.73 -4.46 -10.19
C LEU A 155 18.11 -5.64 -11.10
N SER A 156 17.53 -6.82 -10.89
CA SER A 156 17.77 -8.00 -11.74
C SER A 156 17.33 -7.75 -13.18
N TRP A 157 16.15 -7.12 -13.35
CA TRP A 157 15.68 -6.70 -14.67
C TRP A 157 16.66 -5.70 -15.35
N ALA A 158 17.13 -4.68 -14.62
CA ALA A 158 18.07 -3.69 -15.13
C ALA A 158 19.43 -4.28 -15.52
N ARG A 159 19.81 -5.40 -14.91
CA ARG A 159 21.03 -6.18 -15.22
C ARG A 159 20.81 -7.14 -16.39
N GLY A 160 19.59 -7.34 -16.87
CA GLY A 160 19.24 -8.38 -17.84
C GLY A 160 19.38 -9.80 -17.29
N ASP A 161 19.26 -9.97 -15.97
CA ASP A 161 19.35 -11.26 -15.29
C ASP A 161 17.96 -11.87 -15.14
N ASP A 162 17.42 -12.38 -16.24
CA ASP A 162 16.07 -12.96 -16.29
C ASP A 162 15.92 -14.17 -15.35
N ALA A 163 16.99 -14.94 -15.15
CA ALA A 163 16.96 -16.11 -14.28
C ALA A 163 16.82 -15.70 -12.81
N ARG A 164 17.60 -14.70 -12.38
CA ARG A 164 17.48 -14.14 -11.01
C ARG A 164 16.13 -13.47 -10.81
N MET A 165 15.67 -12.70 -11.79
CA MET A 165 14.35 -12.07 -11.73
C MET A 165 13.22 -13.10 -11.52
N ALA A 166 13.21 -14.17 -12.33
CA ALA A 166 12.23 -15.23 -12.21
C ALA A 166 12.32 -15.97 -10.85
N HIS A 167 13.54 -16.19 -10.34
CA HIS A 167 13.75 -16.78 -9.02
C HIS A 167 13.16 -15.89 -7.91
N LEU A 168 13.44 -14.58 -7.93
CA LEU A 168 12.94 -13.63 -6.94
C LEU A 168 11.41 -13.50 -7.00
N GLN A 169 10.82 -13.50 -8.17
CA GLN A 169 9.35 -13.51 -8.34
C GLN A 169 8.73 -14.78 -7.76
N ALA A 170 9.36 -15.94 -7.95
CA ALA A 170 8.88 -17.19 -7.35
C ALA A 170 9.02 -17.19 -5.81
N ALA A 171 10.11 -16.64 -5.29
CA ALA A 171 10.33 -16.50 -3.84
C ALA A 171 9.31 -15.52 -3.22
N GLU A 172 9.04 -14.41 -3.88
CA GLU A 172 8.03 -13.43 -3.46
C GLU A 172 6.62 -14.03 -3.47
N LEU A 173 6.26 -14.80 -4.50
CA LEU A 173 4.98 -15.50 -4.56
C LEU A 173 4.86 -16.51 -3.40
N SER A 174 5.89 -17.29 -3.13
CA SER A 174 5.90 -18.23 -2.01
C SER A 174 5.73 -17.53 -0.65
N ALA A 175 6.37 -16.37 -0.49
CA ALA A 175 6.20 -15.51 0.69
C ALA A 175 4.75 -15.04 0.83
N GLN A 176 4.13 -14.59 -0.26
CA GLN A 176 2.74 -14.14 -0.28
C GLN A 176 1.76 -15.28 0.06
N GLU A 177 1.98 -16.49 -0.47
CA GLU A 177 1.19 -17.66 -0.09
C GLU A 177 1.34 -18.00 1.40
N GLY A 178 2.52 -17.74 1.98
CA GLY A 178 2.77 -17.87 3.42
C GLY A 178 1.96 -16.88 4.25
N VAL A 179 1.89 -15.62 3.80
CA VAL A 179 1.07 -14.58 4.44
C VAL A 179 -0.41 -14.91 4.34
N THR A 180 -0.89 -15.41 3.20
CA THR A 180 -2.29 -15.81 3.03
C THR A 180 -2.69 -16.87 4.06
N ARG A 181 -1.88 -17.92 4.24
CA ARG A 181 -2.13 -18.94 5.26
C ARG A 181 -2.13 -18.38 6.69
N MET A 182 -1.26 -17.42 6.98
CA MET A 182 -1.21 -16.74 8.28
C MET A 182 -2.49 -15.91 8.51
N VAL A 183 -2.88 -15.08 7.56
CA VAL A 183 -4.05 -14.20 7.61
C VAL A 183 -5.35 -15.00 7.82
N GLU A 184 -5.48 -16.16 7.17
CA GLU A 184 -6.60 -17.08 7.38
C GLU A 184 -6.59 -17.66 8.81
N ALA A 185 -5.41 -18.09 9.30
CA ALA A 185 -5.28 -18.73 10.60
C ALA A 185 -5.55 -17.80 11.78
N VAL A 186 -5.23 -16.50 11.66
CA VAL A 186 -5.42 -15.52 12.75
C VAL A 186 -6.79 -14.85 12.73
N GLY A 187 -7.63 -15.14 11.73
CA GLY A 187 -8.95 -14.52 11.62
C GLY A 187 -8.88 -13.02 11.37
N ALA A 188 -7.94 -12.59 10.54
CA ALA A 188 -7.73 -11.18 10.20
C ALA A 188 -9.01 -10.49 9.69
N SER A 189 -9.05 -9.17 9.74
CA SER A 189 -10.19 -8.37 9.28
C SER A 189 -10.52 -8.64 7.81
N ALA A 190 -11.74 -8.36 7.38
CA ALA A 190 -12.14 -8.49 5.98
C ALA A 190 -11.27 -7.61 5.07
N SER A 191 -10.84 -6.43 5.54
CA SER A 191 -9.96 -5.53 4.80
C SER A 191 -8.56 -6.11 4.59
N GLU A 192 -7.95 -6.64 5.65
CA GLU A 192 -6.63 -7.29 5.57
C GLU A 192 -6.67 -8.53 4.68
N ARG A 193 -7.72 -9.36 4.79
CA ARG A 193 -7.91 -10.53 3.92
C ARG A 193 -8.06 -10.13 2.46
N ALA A 194 -8.86 -9.10 2.18
CA ALA A 194 -9.05 -8.62 0.81
C ALA A 194 -7.76 -8.08 0.21
N ALA A 195 -7.00 -7.28 0.96
CA ALA A 195 -5.71 -6.76 0.51
C ALA A 195 -4.71 -7.89 0.25
N ASN A 196 -4.68 -8.88 1.12
CA ASN A 196 -3.81 -10.05 0.96
C ASN A 196 -4.17 -10.89 -0.27
N GLU A 197 -5.46 -11.19 -0.49
CA GLU A 197 -5.93 -11.92 -1.67
C GLU A 197 -5.67 -11.13 -2.97
N TYR A 198 -5.83 -9.81 -2.93
CA TYR A 198 -5.50 -8.96 -4.06
C TYR A 198 -4.00 -9.04 -4.41
N ASN A 199 -3.12 -8.88 -3.42
CA ASN A 199 -1.68 -9.01 -3.62
C ASN A 199 -1.29 -10.41 -4.13
N LEU A 200 -1.94 -11.45 -3.63
CA LEU A 200 -1.73 -12.82 -4.13
C LEU A 200 -2.17 -12.95 -5.60
N ALA A 201 -3.29 -12.34 -6.00
CA ALA A 201 -3.73 -12.31 -7.38
C ALA A 201 -2.71 -11.62 -8.30
N CYS A 202 -2.15 -10.48 -7.87
CA CYS A 202 -1.06 -9.79 -8.57
C CYS A 202 0.15 -10.70 -8.79
N ARG A 203 0.61 -11.38 -7.73
CA ARG A 203 1.78 -12.28 -7.83
C ARG A 203 1.51 -13.48 -8.75
N TYR A 204 0.30 -14.04 -8.72
CA TYR A 204 -0.08 -15.10 -9.67
C TYR A 204 -0.15 -14.59 -11.11
N ALA A 205 -0.66 -13.38 -11.34
CA ALA A 205 -0.70 -12.77 -12.66
C ALA A 205 0.70 -12.57 -13.25
N LEU A 206 1.62 -11.99 -12.47
CA LEU A 206 3.02 -11.81 -12.83
C LEU A 206 3.75 -13.15 -13.08
N ALA A 207 3.38 -14.19 -12.35
CA ALA A 207 3.91 -15.55 -12.54
C ALA A 207 3.24 -16.31 -13.71
N GLY A 208 2.32 -15.71 -14.47
CA GLY A 208 1.61 -16.33 -15.58
C GLY A 208 0.60 -17.40 -15.17
N ARG A 209 0.19 -17.44 -13.89
CA ARG A 209 -0.76 -18.41 -13.32
C ARG A 209 -2.17 -17.85 -13.31
N ALA A 210 -2.75 -17.66 -14.51
CA ALA A 210 -4.01 -16.97 -14.73
C ALA A 210 -5.19 -17.50 -13.87
N ASP A 211 -5.40 -18.82 -13.83
CA ASP A 211 -6.52 -19.42 -13.06
C ASP A 211 -6.38 -19.14 -11.56
N SER A 212 -5.16 -19.20 -11.04
CA SER A 212 -4.87 -18.86 -9.64
C SER A 212 -5.10 -17.38 -9.37
N ALA A 213 -4.67 -16.50 -10.30
CA ALA A 213 -4.88 -15.06 -10.23
C ALA A 213 -6.38 -14.71 -10.18
N PHE A 214 -7.19 -15.31 -11.05
CA PHE A 214 -8.64 -15.08 -11.04
C PHE A 214 -9.32 -15.61 -9.78
N THR A 215 -8.85 -16.73 -9.23
CA THR A 215 -9.39 -17.27 -7.99
C THR A 215 -9.13 -16.33 -6.83
N ALA A 216 -7.90 -15.86 -6.65
CA ALA A 216 -7.54 -14.90 -5.60
C ALA A 216 -8.22 -13.54 -5.81
N LEU A 217 -8.25 -13.02 -7.06
CA LEU A 217 -8.95 -11.77 -7.37
C LEU A 217 -10.44 -11.85 -7.02
N ARG A 218 -11.10 -12.95 -7.36
CA ARG A 218 -12.52 -13.16 -6.99
C ARG A 218 -12.72 -13.12 -5.48
N GLN A 219 -11.82 -13.71 -4.69
CA GLN A 219 -11.89 -13.68 -3.24
C GLN A 219 -11.71 -12.24 -2.71
N ALA A 220 -10.73 -11.49 -3.24
CA ALA A 220 -10.55 -10.09 -2.92
C ALA A 220 -11.80 -9.25 -3.21
N LEU A 221 -12.38 -9.40 -4.41
CA LEU A 221 -13.56 -8.66 -4.85
C LEU A 221 -14.85 -9.04 -4.10
N ASN A 222 -14.96 -10.26 -3.60
CA ASN A 222 -16.07 -10.66 -2.73
C ASN A 222 -16.02 -9.95 -1.38
N LEU A 223 -14.83 -9.65 -0.88
CA LEU A 223 -14.63 -8.92 0.36
C LEU A 223 -14.67 -7.40 0.16
N ARG A 224 -14.09 -6.91 -0.95
CA ARG A 224 -13.96 -5.49 -1.29
C ARG A 224 -14.22 -5.26 -2.79
N PRO A 225 -15.51 -5.14 -3.18
CA PRO A 225 -15.89 -5.00 -4.61
C PRO A 225 -15.28 -3.78 -5.31
N GLU A 226 -14.96 -2.71 -4.56
CA GLU A 226 -14.34 -1.49 -5.08
C GLU A 226 -12.93 -1.71 -5.66
N LEU A 227 -12.25 -2.80 -5.29
CA LEU A 227 -10.96 -3.18 -5.87
C LEU A 227 -11.05 -3.53 -7.37
N ALA A 228 -12.26 -3.75 -7.91
CA ALA A 228 -12.45 -4.05 -9.33
C ALA A 228 -11.93 -2.91 -10.23
N LEU A 229 -12.17 -1.65 -9.87
CA LEU A 229 -11.63 -0.51 -10.61
C LEU A 229 -10.09 -0.45 -10.49
N HIS A 230 -9.56 -0.69 -9.30
CA HIS A 230 -8.12 -0.73 -9.08
C HIS A 230 -7.47 -1.80 -9.97
N ALA A 231 -8.01 -3.02 -10.00
CA ALA A 231 -7.50 -4.11 -10.82
C ALA A 231 -7.43 -3.78 -12.33
N ARG A 232 -8.39 -3.02 -12.85
CA ARG A 232 -8.40 -2.59 -14.25
C ARG A 232 -7.23 -1.69 -14.63
N HIS A 233 -6.72 -0.91 -13.68
CA HIS A 233 -5.63 0.03 -13.87
C HIS A 233 -4.28 -0.48 -13.35
N ASP A 234 -4.26 -1.61 -12.65
CA ASP A 234 -3.06 -2.20 -12.08
C ASP A 234 -2.24 -2.91 -13.16
N ASP A 235 -0.97 -2.52 -13.28
CA ASP A 235 -0.05 -3.05 -14.30
C ASP A 235 0.30 -4.52 -14.08
N ASP A 236 0.14 -5.03 -12.87
CA ASP A 236 0.35 -6.46 -12.56
C ASP A 236 -0.61 -7.37 -13.36
N PHE A 237 -1.79 -6.85 -13.76
CA PHE A 237 -2.77 -7.58 -14.57
C PHE A 237 -2.67 -7.30 -16.08
N THR A 238 -1.65 -6.63 -16.56
CA THR A 238 -1.52 -6.23 -18.00
C THR A 238 -1.71 -7.42 -18.95
N THR A 239 -1.14 -8.59 -18.63
CA THR A 239 -1.25 -9.79 -19.47
C THR A 239 -2.63 -10.44 -19.40
N LEU A 240 -3.43 -10.12 -18.40
CA LEU A 240 -4.77 -10.71 -18.17
C LEU A 240 -5.91 -9.75 -18.51
N ARG A 241 -5.64 -8.47 -18.81
CA ARG A 241 -6.67 -7.42 -19.01
C ARG A 241 -7.72 -7.77 -20.05
N GLU A 242 -7.33 -8.43 -21.13
CA GLU A 242 -8.20 -8.84 -22.23
C GLU A 242 -8.84 -10.23 -22.02
N HIS A 243 -8.49 -10.90 -20.93
CA HIS A 243 -9.02 -12.23 -20.65
C HIS A 243 -10.50 -12.15 -20.28
N PRO A 244 -11.39 -13.00 -20.88
CA PRO A 244 -12.83 -12.93 -20.62
C PRO A 244 -13.21 -13.00 -19.14
N GLU A 245 -12.49 -13.80 -18.34
CA GLU A 245 -12.75 -13.94 -16.91
C GLU A 245 -12.35 -12.68 -16.14
N PHE A 246 -11.22 -12.02 -16.49
CA PHE A 246 -10.84 -10.73 -15.91
C PHE A 246 -11.87 -9.66 -16.21
N LEU A 247 -12.32 -9.58 -17.47
CA LEU A 247 -13.37 -8.64 -17.89
C LEU A 247 -14.68 -8.89 -17.14
N ALA A 248 -15.05 -10.16 -16.93
CA ALA A 248 -16.25 -10.51 -16.16
C ALA A 248 -16.12 -10.13 -14.68
N LEU A 249 -14.96 -10.39 -14.04
CA LEU A 249 -14.70 -10.06 -12.64
C LEU A 249 -14.70 -8.55 -12.39
N THR A 250 -14.21 -7.77 -13.35
CA THR A 250 -14.12 -6.31 -13.25
C THR A 250 -15.28 -5.59 -13.95
N SER A 251 -16.27 -6.35 -14.46
CA SER A 251 -17.46 -5.78 -15.09
C SER A 251 -18.24 -4.91 -14.10
N GLY A 252 -18.69 -3.74 -14.54
CA GLY A 252 -19.36 -2.76 -13.68
C GLY A 252 -18.43 -1.75 -12.99
N ALA A 253 -17.13 -1.95 -13.01
CA ALA A 253 -16.17 -0.91 -12.64
C ALA A 253 -16.01 0.03 -13.85
N GLY A 254 -16.84 1.05 -13.97
CA GLY A 254 -16.70 2.13 -14.96
C GLY A 254 -15.72 3.20 -14.48
N ASP A 255 -15.18 4.00 -15.42
CA ASP A 255 -14.41 5.17 -15.07
C ASP A 255 -15.27 6.15 -14.25
N ALA A 256 -14.67 6.75 -13.23
CA ALA A 256 -15.38 7.66 -12.35
C ALA A 256 -15.69 8.99 -13.05
N GLU A 257 -16.93 9.45 -12.96
CA GLU A 257 -17.23 10.83 -13.30
C GLU A 257 -16.57 11.79 -12.31
N ILE A 258 -15.97 12.85 -12.82
CA ILE A 258 -15.26 13.86 -12.03
C ILE A 258 -16.10 15.13 -11.96
N ILE A 259 -16.10 15.78 -10.80
CA ILE A 259 -16.77 17.08 -10.59
C ILE A 259 -15.76 18.12 -10.10
N ALA A 260 -15.80 19.32 -10.69
CA ALA A 260 -14.98 20.45 -10.23
C ALA A 260 -15.39 20.89 -8.80
N ALA A 261 -14.42 21.38 -8.03
CA ALA A 261 -14.67 21.77 -6.63
C ALA A 261 -15.70 22.90 -6.51
N GLU A 262 -15.76 23.83 -7.46
CA GLU A 262 -16.75 24.89 -7.51
C GLU A 262 -18.17 24.33 -7.67
N ASP A 263 -18.36 23.42 -8.62
CA ASP A 263 -19.67 22.79 -8.88
C ASP A 263 -20.12 21.92 -7.72
N ALA A 264 -19.19 21.17 -7.14
CA ALA A 264 -19.43 20.34 -5.95
C ALA A 264 -19.93 21.20 -4.78
N ARG A 265 -19.24 22.31 -4.51
CA ARG A 265 -19.63 23.29 -3.48
C ARG A 265 -21.00 23.91 -3.77
N ALA A 266 -21.24 24.34 -5.00
CA ALA A 266 -22.51 24.93 -5.38
C ALA A 266 -23.68 23.95 -5.15
N ARG A 267 -23.52 22.69 -5.53
CA ARG A 267 -24.52 21.63 -5.32
C ARG A 267 -24.72 21.30 -3.84
N ALA A 268 -23.65 21.23 -3.05
CA ALA A 268 -23.72 21.00 -1.61
C ALA A 268 -24.47 22.14 -0.90
N ASN A 269 -24.14 23.41 -1.22
CA ASN A 269 -24.83 24.58 -0.67
C ASN A 269 -26.31 24.65 -1.05
N ALA A 270 -26.68 24.14 -2.22
CA ALA A 270 -28.06 24.04 -2.68
C ALA A 270 -28.82 22.85 -2.06
N GLY A 271 -28.15 22.00 -1.28
CA GLY A 271 -28.76 20.81 -0.67
C GLY A 271 -29.09 19.69 -1.67
N VAL A 272 -28.50 19.73 -2.86
CA VAL A 272 -28.73 18.73 -3.94
C VAL A 272 -27.57 17.74 -4.09
N ALA A 273 -26.51 17.91 -3.30
CA ALA A 273 -25.40 16.95 -3.22
C ALA A 273 -24.99 16.68 -1.75
N VAL A 274 -24.50 15.47 -1.52
CA VAL A 274 -23.85 15.03 -0.27
C VAL A 274 -22.37 14.84 -0.55
N VAL A 275 -21.52 15.44 0.27
CA VAL A 275 -20.07 15.26 0.20
C VAL A 275 -19.65 14.13 1.14
N ILE A 276 -18.90 13.16 0.61
CA ILE A 276 -18.47 11.96 1.35
C ILE A 276 -16.95 11.91 1.36
N ASP A 277 -16.39 11.96 2.55
CA ASP A 277 -14.97 11.68 2.78
C ASP A 277 -14.76 10.17 2.85
N VAL A 278 -14.03 9.63 1.89
CA VAL A 278 -13.72 8.18 1.84
C VAL A 278 -12.33 7.85 2.40
N ARG A 279 -11.72 8.82 3.09
CA ARG A 279 -10.48 8.61 3.84
C ARG A 279 -10.74 7.93 5.18
N GLU A 280 -9.67 7.50 5.82
CA GLU A 280 -9.75 6.91 7.14
C GLU A 280 -10.19 7.94 8.22
N PRO A 281 -10.81 7.50 9.33
CA PRO A 281 -11.37 8.40 10.34
C PRO A 281 -10.37 9.39 10.95
N ASN A 282 -9.09 9.01 11.06
CA ASN A 282 -8.05 9.91 11.55
C ASN A 282 -7.69 11.00 10.53
N GLU A 283 -7.64 10.67 9.20
CA GLU A 283 -7.43 11.66 8.15
C GLU A 283 -8.58 12.68 8.13
N TYR A 284 -9.81 12.20 8.38
CA TYR A 284 -10.98 13.07 8.54
C TYR A 284 -10.85 13.96 9.79
N ALA A 285 -10.42 13.40 10.92
CA ALA A 285 -10.26 14.14 12.17
C ALA A 285 -9.14 15.19 12.11
N GLU A 286 -8.10 14.98 11.28
CA GLU A 286 -7.04 15.97 11.03
C GLU A 286 -7.51 17.19 10.22
N GLY A 287 -8.64 17.06 9.52
CA GLY A 287 -9.28 18.11 8.74
C GLY A 287 -10.05 17.55 7.55
N HIS A 288 -11.23 18.11 7.29
CA HIS A 288 -12.14 17.63 6.25
C HIS A 288 -12.97 18.77 5.64
N VAL A 289 -13.63 18.48 4.52
CA VAL A 289 -14.60 19.41 3.90
C VAL A 289 -15.76 19.63 4.87
N ALA A 290 -16.07 20.90 5.16
CA ALA A 290 -17.12 21.24 6.11
C ALA A 290 -18.47 20.57 5.77
N GLY A 291 -19.04 19.87 6.74
CA GLY A 291 -20.30 19.14 6.60
C GLY A 291 -20.22 17.82 5.81
N ALA A 292 -19.02 17.32 5.49
CA ALA A 292 -18.87 16.03 4.82
C ALA A 292 -19.17 14.85 5.76
N LEU A 293 -19.75 13.78 5.22
CA LEU A 293 -19.89 12.51 5.91
C LEU A 293 -18.59 11.71 5.78
N ASN A 294 -18.07 11.16 6.87
CA ASN A 294 -16.95 10.23 6.79
C ASN A 294 -17.44 8.78 6.68
N ILE A 295 -17.26 8.21 5.50
CA ILE A 295 -17.52 6.80 5.22
C ILE A 295 -16.30 6.23 4.50
N PRO A 296 -15.31 5.68 5.23
CA PRO A 296 -14.11 5.12 4.64
C PRO A 296 -14.40 4.13 3.52
N LEU A 297 -13.60 4.16 2.45
CA LEU A 297 -13.80 3.31 1.28
C LEU A 297 -13.95 1.83 1.66
N GLY A 298 -13.12 1.33 2.58
CA GLY A 298 -13.14 -0.06 3.01
C GLY A 298 -14.44 -0.50 3.69
N SER A 299 -15.22 0.44 4.25
CA SER A 299 -16.53 0.18 4.87
C SER A 299 -17.72 0.67 4.05
N LEU A 300 -17.47 1.39 2.96
CA LEU A 300 -18.53 2.05 2.17
C LEU A 300 -19.61 1.08 1.71
N HIS A 301 -19.24 -0.10 1.22
CA HIS A 301 -20.19 -1.11 0.73
C HIS A 301 -21.13 -1.65 1.81
N GLN A 302 -20.76 -1.57 3.08
CA GLN A 302 -21.56 -2.01 4.25
C GLN A 302 -22.40 -0.87 4.83
N ARG A 303 -21.99 0.38 4.59
CA ARG A 303 -22.56 1.59 5.20
C ARG A 303 -23.45 2.40 4.25
N LEU A 304 -23.86 1.83 3.11
CA LEU A 304 -24.71 2.50 2.11
C LEU A 304 -26.04 3.04 2.68
N ALA A 305 -26.57 2.41 3.73
CA ALA A 305 -27.80 2.87 4.40
C ALA A 305 -27.65 4.22 5.12
N GLU A 306 -26.43 4.68 5.37
CA GLU A 306 -26.16 5.99 5.99
C GLU A 306 -26.19 7.14 4.96
N ILE A 307 -26.17 6.81 3.67
CA ILE A 307 -26.15 7.79 2.58
C ILE A 307 -27.56 8.28 2.28
N PRO A 308 -27.81 9.60 2.33
CA PRO A 308 -29.11 10.14 1.95
C PRO A 308 -29.50 9.81 0.50
N ALA A 309 -30.73 9.37 0.29
CA ALA A 309 -31.22 9.01 -1.03
C ALA A 309 -31.59 10.25 -1.87
N GLY A 310 -31.46 10.14 -3.20
CA GLY A 310 -31.98 11.12 -4.16
C GLY A 310 -31.12 12.36 -4.37
N GLN A 311 -29.89 12.38 -3.88
CA GLN A 311 -28.92 13.44 -4.06
C GLN A 311 -27.71 12.92 -4.86
N THR A 312 -27.02 13.85 -5.55
CA THR A 312 -25.70 13.55 -6.13
C THR A 312 -24.68 13.31 -5.02
N LEU A 313 -23.90 12.25 -5.10
CA LEU A 313 -22.84 11.95 -4.14
C LEU A 313 -21.51 12.49 -4.68
N VAL A 314 -20.80 13.27 -3.88
CA VAL A 314 -19.47 13.76 -4.21
C VAL A 314 -18.47 13.13 -3.27
N THR A 315 -17.68 12.21 -3.78
CA THR A 315 -16.65 11.52 -2.98
C THR A 315 -15.31 12.23 -3.10
N TYR A 316 -14.51 12.24 -2.03
CA TYR A 316 -13.15 12.77 -2.09
C TYR A 316 -12.16 11.99 -1.20
N CYS A 317 -10.87 12.11 -1.56
CA CYS A 317 -9.73 11.60 -0.79
C CYS A 317 -8.56 12.59 -0.88
N ASN A 318 -7.34 12.19 -0.48
CA ASN A 318 -6.14 13.04 -0.56
C ASN A 318 -5.45 13.01 -1.93
N MET A 319 -5.81 12.08 -2.81
CA MET A 319 -5.09 11.91 -4.09
C MET A 319 -5.58 12.89 -5.16
N ARG A 320 -4.62 13.41 -5.93
CA ARG A 320 -4.84 14.33 -7.06
C ARG A 320 -4.77 13.62 -8.42
N HIS A 321 -4.42 12.33 -8.45
CA HIS A 321 -4.23 11.58 -9.68
C HIS A 321 -5.54 10.95 -10.14
N ARG A 322 -5.80 11.04 -11.45
CA ARG A 322 -6.90 10.32 -12.10
C ARG A 322 -6.54 8.86 -12.27
N GLY A 323 -7.52 7.99 -12.13
CA GLY A 323 -7.39 6.55 -12.30
C GLY A 323 -8.10 5.78 -11.19
N ALA A 324 -7.38 5.02 -10.38
CA ALA A 324 -7.95 4.21 -9.31
C ALA A 324 -7.74 4.80 -7.91
N SER A 325 -7.92 6.10 -7.73
CA SER A 325 -7.90 6.74 -6.41
C SER A 325 -9.05 6.26 -5.53
N ARG A 326 -8.92 6.38 -4.19
CA ARG A 326 -9.98 5.96 -3.25
C ARG A 326 -11.34 6.58 -3.58
N CYS A 327 -11.40 7.85 -3.98
CA CYS A 327 -12.66 8.50 -4.33
C CYS A 327 -13.21 8.00 -5.68
N GLU A 328 -12.38 7.69 -6.66
CA GLU A 328 -12.82 7.11 -7.94
C GLU A 328 -13.30 5.67 -7.77
N MET A 329 -12.63 4.86 -6.94
CA MET A 329 -13.11 3.53 -6.56
C MET A 329 -14.46 3.60 -5.84
N ALA A 330 -14.67 4.60 -4.97
CA ALA A 330 -15.96 4.82 -4.32
C ALA A 330 -17.05 5.19 -5.33
N VAL A 331 -16.76 6.07 -6.31
CA VAL A 331 -17.70 6.39 -7.41
C VAL A 331 -18.07 5.15 -8.19
N SER A 332 -17.09 4.34 -8.60
CA SER A 332 -17.35 3.10 -9.34
C SER A 332 -18.25 2.14 -8.55
N LEU A 333 -17.96 1.97 -7.26
CA LEU A 333 -18.77 1.16 -6.35
C LEU A 333 -20.21 1.67 -6.24
N LEU A 334 -20.40 2.98 -6.06
CA LEU A 334 -21.69 3.63 -5.91
C LEU A 334 -22.50 3.62 -7.20
N ALA A 335 -21.86 3.94 -8.33
CA ALA A 335 -22.48 3.91 -9.65
C ALA A 335 -22.97 2.50 -10.02
N GLY A 336 -22.19 1.46 -9.72
CA GLY A 336 -22.58 0.06 -9.89
C GLY A 336 -23.82 -0.35 -9.05
N ARG A 337 -24.22 0.49 -8.08
CA ARG A 337 -25.43 0.33 -7.23
C ARG A 337 -26.54 1.34 -7.57
N GLY A 338 -26.38 2.10 -8.65
CA GLY A 338 -27.38 3.03 -9.16
C GLY A 338 -27.38 4.42 -8.50
N TYR A 339 -26.35 4.78 -7.76
CA TYR A 339 -26.18 6.14 -7.23
C TYR A 339 -25.61 7.08 -8.32
N ASP A 340 -26.08 8.35 -8.35
CA ASP A 340 -25.39 9.43 -9.07
C ASP A 340 -24.20 9.89 -8.24
N ALA A 341 -23.00 9.39 -8.55
CA ALA A 341 -21.80 9.63 -7.79
C ALA A 341 -20.68 10.21 -8.67
N ARG A 342 -19.88 11.13 -8.10
CA ARG A 342 -18.77 11.82 -8.77
C ARG A 342 -17.59 11.97 -7.82
N ALA A 343 -16.38 11.90 -8.35
CA ALA A 343 -15.16 12.14 -7.60
C ALA A 343 -14.78 13.63 -7.67
N LEU A 344 -14.43 14.21 -6.53
CA LEU A 344 -14.00 15.59 -6.43
C LEU A 344 -12.63 15.78 -7.10
N ASP A 345 -12.54 16.64 -8.10
CA ASP A 345 -11.28 16.99 -8.74
C ASP A 345 -10.32 17.64 -7.74
N GLY A 346 -9.07 17.16 -7.73
CA GLY A 346 -8.05 17.61 -6.78
C GLY A 346 -8.25 17.16 -5.33
N GLY A 347 -9.34 16.44 -5.01
CA GLY A 347 -9.62 15.92 -3.67
C GLY A 347 -9.60 16.98 -2.57
N TYR A 348 -9.35 16.55 -1.31
CA TYR A 348 -9.25 17.45 -0.15
C TYR A 348 -8.19 18.55 -0.32
N PRO A 349 -6.96 18.25 -0.82
CA PRO A 349 -5.96 19.29 -1.03
C PRO A 349 -6.40 20.36 -2.02
N GLY A 350 -7.06 19.99 -3.12
CA GLY A 350 -7.59 20.92 -4.11
C GLY A 350 -8.71 21.81 -3.55
N TRP A 351 -9.60 21.22 -2.75
CA TRP A 351 -10.66 21.95 -2.04
C TRP A 351 -10.08 23.00 -1.09
N LYS A 352 -9.13 22.60 -0.24
CA LYS A 352 -8.46 23.51 0.72
C LYS A 352 -7.67 24.61 0.00
N GLN A 353 -6.95 24.28 -1.09
CA GLN A 353 -6.20 25.25 -1.89
C GLN A 353 -7.12 26.29 -2.56
N SER A 354 -8.36 25.92 -2.88
CA SER A 354 -9.36 26.82 -3.41
C SER A 354 -9.96 27.76 -2.36
N GLY A 355 -9.55 27.65 -1.10
CA GLY A 355 -10.05 28.47 0.00
C GLY A 355 -11.49 28.15 0.40
N TYR A 356 -11.98 26.96 0.10
CA TYR A 356 -13.32 26.55 0.45
C TYR A 356 -13.41 26.06 1.90
N PRO A 357 -14.61 26.07 2.53
CA PRO A 357 -14.79 25.75 3.93
C PRO A 357 -14.30 24.35 4.29
N VAL A 358 -13.50 24.27 5.34
CA VAL A 358 -13.01 23.03 5.97
C VAL A 358 -13.28 23.07 7.46
N GLU A 359 -13.39 21.92 8.08
CA GLU A 359 -13.39 21.74 9.52
C GLU A 359 -12.06 21.11 9.93
N GLU A 360 -11.38 21.73 10.90
CA GLU A 360 -10.08 21.28 11.42
C GLU A 360 -10.19 21.23 12.96
N PRO A 361 -9.40 20.40 13.67
CA PRO A 361 -9.40 20.39 15.11
C PRO A 361 -9.01 21.77 15.65
N GLU A 362 -9.66 22.16 16.75
CA GLU A 362 -9.26 23.39 17.47
C GLU A 362 -7.79 23.26 17.92
N SER A 363 -6.98 24.21 17.51
CA SER A 363 -5.52 24.29 17.78
C SER A 363 -5.23 24.55 19.26
#